data_e8dd1bbfe8191e7f68bff4a30fd83467
#
_entry.id   e8dd1bbfe8191e7f68bff4a30fd83467
#
_cell.length_a   1.000
_cell.length_b   1.000
_cell.length_c   1.000
_cell.angle_alpha   90.00
_cell.angle_beta   90.00
_cell.angle_gamma   90.00
#
_symmetry.space_group_name_H-M   'P 1'
#
loop_
_entity.id
_entity.type
_entity.pdbx_description
1 polymer ?
#
loop_
_entity_poly.entity_id
_entity_poly.type
_entity_poly.pdbx_seq_one_letter_code
_entity_poly.pdbx_strand_id
1 'polypeptide(L)'
;MVFNSVVFLFCFLPLSLLLYYLVPGRAKNAVLLAESLLFYCWTGVAFLPLIAVLIVFNYLWGLLTARARTTLRGLLPLAAVLVNLGVLVYFKYANFLIDTLNQIGHLGIAALNIGTVLPLGISYYIFKIISYEADVYTGKIEPERNPLTFAVYVLFFPQLIVGPIVKYREMADQLHDSKNRCTMEKAQRGAELFVFGLAKKVILADSIGALWTDIIGAGGVGLANVSTPLAWLGILAYSLQLYFDFAGYSEMSNGLAALLGFDCPANFDLPYISGSITEFWRRWHITLSGWFRDYIYIPLGGNRKGQARQLFNMFLVWAATGIWHGASWNFIAWGLYYFVLLMIEKTFLLKYLKKGKVWPHLYTLFFVVLGWGLFTANQPGAPLGLLLQKLFVPQGGISAVYSLRNYGVLLALGCVCSSALPRRLWDKISRNTVAKLLVFTLLLVLCVCYVVAATNATALYANF
;
A
#
# COMPACT_ATOMS: atom_id res chain seq x y z
N MET A 1 -3.39 -13.22 9.98
CA MET A 1 -4.73 -13.33 9.35
C MET A 1 -4.80 -12.26 8.26
N VAL A 2 -5.28 -12.59 7.06
CA VAL A 2 -5.45 -11.63 5.95
C VAL A 2 -6.93 -11.50 5.59
N PHE A 3 -7.35 -10.38 5.02
CA PHE A 3 -8.79 -10.08 4.79
C PHE A 3 -9.48 -11.03 3.82
N ASN A 4 -8.74 -11.65 2.91
CA ASN A 4 -9.23 -12.65 1.96
C ASN A 4 -9.08 -14.10 2.47
N SER A 5 -8.99 -14.33 3.78
CA SER A 5 -8.96 -15.68 4.35
C SER A 5 -10.34 -16.12 4.85
N VAL A 6 -10.61 -17.43 4.78
CA VAL A 6 -11.85 -18.04 5.27
C VAL A 6 -12.10 -17.68 6.74
N VAL A 7 -11.06 -17.75 7.58
CA VAL A 7 -11.17 -17.43 9.02
C VAL A 7 -11.54 -15.96 9.23
N PHE A 8 -10.97 -15.04 8.42
CA PHE A 8 -11.34 -13.63 8.52
C PHE A 8 -12.80 -13.40 8.12
N LEU A 9 -13.21 -13.92 6.96
CA LEU A 9 -14.53 -13.65 6.39
C LEU A 9 -15.68 -14.28 7.18
N PHE A 10 -15.48 -15.49 7.71
CA PHE A 10 -16.57 -16.25 8.33
C PHE A 10 -16.52 -16.31 9.86
N CYS A 11 -15.38 -15.96 10.48
CA CYS A 11 -15.27 -15.94 11.93
C CYS A 11 -14.97 -14.53 12.45
N PHE A 12 -13.82 -13.95 12.10
CA PHE A 12 -13.38 -12.70 12.69
C PHE A 12 -14.30 -11.52 12.33
N LEU A 13 -14.58 -11.31 11.05
CA LEU A 13 -15.38 -10.17 10.60
C LEU A 13 -16.81 -10.17 11.14
N PRO A 14 -17.59 -11.29 11.06
CA PRO A 14 -18.93 -11.32 11.63
C PRO A 14 -18.94 -11.10 13.14
N LEU A 15 -18.03 -11.73 13.89
CA LEU A 15 -17.91 -11.57 15.34
C LEU A 15 -17.51 -10.15 15.73
N SER A 16 -16.54 -9.57 15.03
CA SER A 16 -16.10 -8.19 15.24
C SER A 16 -17.26 -7.21 15.02
N LEU A 17 -17.96 -7.29 13.89
CA LEU A 17 -19.11 -6.43 13.64
C LEU A 17 -20.21 -6.63 14.68
N LEU A 18 -20.53 -7.86 15.04
CA LEU A 18 -21.55 -8.16 16.05
C LEU A 18 -21.18 -7.51 17.39
N LEU A 19 -19.97 -7.76 17.89
CA LEU A 19 -19.51 -7.17 19.16
C LEU A 19 -19.51 -5.64 19.11
N TYR A 20 -19.00 -5.08 18.01
CA TYR A 20 -18.90 -3.64 17.83
C TYR A 20 -20.27 -2.93 17.81
N TYR A 21 -21.30 -3.56 17.21
CA TYR A 21 -22.65 -2.97 17.14
C TYR A 21 -23.50 -3.24 18.39
N LEU A 22 -23.21 -4.29 19.15
CA LEU A 22 -23.91 -4.59 20.41
C LEU A 22 -23.51 -3.69 21.57
N VAL A 23 -22.29 -3.15 21.57
CA VAL A 23 -21.82 -2.32 22.70
C VAL A 23 -22.29 -0.86 22.59
N PRO A 24 -22.48 -0.19 23.75
CA PRO A 24 -22.81 1.22 23.78
C PRO A 24 -21.67 2.06 23.17
N GLY A 25 -21.99 3.24 22.62
CA GLY A 25 -21.04 4.12 21.94
C GLY A 25 -19.75 4.38 22.72
N ARG A 26 -19.85 4.53 24.05
CA ARG A 26 -18.66 4.76 24.92
C ARG A 26 -17.67 3.58 24.94
N ALA A 27 -18.13 2.35 24.71
CA ALA A 27 -17.30 1.15 24.73
C ALA A 27 -16.73 0.81 23.33
N LYS A 28 -17.22 1.42 22.26
CA LYS A 28 -16.82 1.07 20.86
C LYS A 28 -15.30 1.16 20.63
N ASN A 29 -14.64 2.17 21.16
CA ASN A 29 -13.18 2.30 21.00
C ASN A 29 -12.42 1.22 21.81
N ALA A 30 -12.93 0.80 22.96
CA ALA A 30 -12.33 -0.30 23.73
C ALA A 30 -12.47 -1.64 22.99
N VAL A 31 -13.63 -1.90 22.40
CA VAL A 31 -13.85 -3.09 21.55
C VAL A 31 -12.94 -3.06 20.34
N LEU A 32 -12.84 -1.93 19.62
CA LEU A 32 -11.93 -1.79 18.50
C LEU A 32 -10.47 -2.04 18.88
N LEU A 33 -10.03 -1.58 20.03
CA LEU A 33 -8.68 -1.87 20.51
C LEU A 33 -8.49 -3.36 20.77
N ALA A 34 -9.44 -4.01 21.45
CA ALA A 34 -9.39 -5.44 21.71
C ALA A 34 -9.36 -6.27 20.43
N GLU A 35 -10.21 -5.93 19.46
CA GLU A 35 -10.24 -6.57 18.12
C GLU A 35 -8.93 -6.36 17.35
N SER A 36 -8.38 -5.15 17.41
CA SER A 36 -7.10 -4.81 16.77
C SER A 36 -5.93 -5.56 17.40
N LEU A 37 -5.91 -5.70 18.72
CA LEU A 37 -4.93 -6.51 19.43
C LEU A 37 -5.06 -8.00 19.08
N LEU A 38 -6.28 -8.53 19.05
CA LEU A 38 -6.54 -9.92 18.63
C LEU A 38 -6.05 -10.17 17.20
N PHE A 39 -6.35 -9.24 16.29
CA PHE A 39 -5.91 -9.30 14.91
C PHE A 39 -4.38 -9.26 14.78
N TYR A 40 -3.72 -8.39 15.55
CA TYR A 40 -2.27 -8.29 15.61
C TYR A 40 -1.62 -9.58 16.15
N CYS A 41 -2.15 -10.10 17.26
CA CYS A 41 -1.64 -11.31 17.91
C CYS A 41 -1.80 -12.57 17.03
N TRP A 42 -2.75 -12.57 16.07
CA TRP A 42 -2.91 -13.69 15.14
C TRP A 42 -1.66 -14.00 14.31
N THR A 43 -0.88 -12.97 14.01
CA THR A 43 0.39 -13.12 13.26
C THR A 43 1.57 -13.48 14.15
N GLY A 44 1.43 -13.30 15.45
CA GLY A 44 2.44 -13.62 16.45
C GLY A 44 2.46 -12.61 17.60
N VAL A 45 2.51 -13.11 18.82
CA VAL A 45 2.54 -12.29 20.05
C VAL A 45 3.91 -11.68 20.34
N ALA A 46 4.97 -12.13 19.66
CA ALA A 46 6.35 -11.76 19.96
C ALA A 46 6.62 -10.25 19.89
N PHE A 47 5.93 -9.55 18.97
CA PHE A 47 6.11 -8.11 18.78
C PHE A 47 5.09 -7.23 19.52
N LEU A 48 4.19 -7.84 20.32
CA LEU A 48 3.21 -7.10 21.11
C LEU A 48 3.86 -6.15 22.13
N PRO A 49 4.92 -6.55 22.86
CA PRO A 49 5.62 -5.63 23.77
C PRO A 49 6.23 -4.44 23.03
N LEU A 50 6.80 -4.64 21.83
CA LEU A 50 7.39 -3.57 21.04
C LEU A 50 6.35 -2.50 20.68
N ILE A 51 5.21 -2.92 20.11
CA ILE A 51 4.18 -1.96 19.69
C ILE A 51 3.53 -1.28 20.90
N ALA A 52 3.36 -1.99 22.02
CA ALA A 52 2.86 -1.40 23.27
C ALA A 52 3.80 -0.30 23.79
N VAL A 53 5.11 -0.55 23.80
CA VAL A 53 6.12 0.43 24.20
C VAL A 53 6.10 1.63 23.25
N LEU A 54 6.02 1.42 21.92
CA LEU A 54 5.95 2.49 20.95
C LEU A 54 4.69 3.36 21.12
N ILE A 55 3.54 2.75 21.39
CA ILE A 55 2.29 3.49 21.65
C ILE A 55 2.41 4.35 22.91
N VAL A 56 2.87 3.76 24.02
CA VAL A 56 3.04 4.49 25.28
C VAL A 56 4.07 5.61 25.13
N PHE A 57 5.21 5.31 24.52
CA PHE A 57 6.28 6.30 24.29
C PHE A 57 5.75 7.48 23.47
N ASN A 58 5.18 7.26 22.30
CA ASN A 58 4.73 8.34 21.45
C ASN A 58 3.50 9.09 22.00
N TYR A 59 2.60 8.42 22.72
CA TYR A 59 1.54 9.09 23.46
C TYR A 59 2.06 10.11 24.45
N LEU A 60 3.01 9.68 25.32
CA LEU A 60 3.61 10.56 26.32
C LEU A 60 4.45 11.66 25.65
N TRP A 61 5.16 11.32 24.59
CA TRP A 61 6.02 12.26 23.86
C TRP A 61 5.21 13.37 23.17
N GLY A 62 4.09 13.04 22.56
CA GLY A 62 3.16 14.02 21.98
C GLY A 62 2.63 15.01 23.03
N LEU A 63 2.27 14.51 24.24
CA LEU A 63 1.87 15.38 25.36
C LEU A 63 3.02 16.30 25.81
N LEU A 64 4.24 15.79 25.87
CA LEU A 64 5.42 16.57 26.23
C LEU A 64 5.74 17.64 25.16
N THR A 65 5.69 17.26 23.88
CA THR A 65 5.93 18.17 22.75
C THR A 65 4.96 19.35 22.76
N ALA A 66 3.70 19.12 23.06
CA ALA A 66 2.69 20.18 23.14
C ALA A 66 2.90 21.15 24.32
N ARG A 67 3.47 20.65 25.42
CA ARG A 67 3.77 21.47 26.61
C ARG A 67 5.11 22.17 26.55
N ALA A 68 6.03 21.70 25.69
CA ALA A 68 7.37 22.21 25.61
C ALA A 68 7.42 23.66 25.10
N ARG A 69 8.32 24.45 25.68
CA ARG A 69 8.59 25.84 25.30
C ARG A 69 10.02 25.95 24.77
N THR A 70 10.25 26.94 23.95
CA THR A 70 11.58 27.28 23.44
C THR A 70 12.26 26.15 22.64
N THR A 71 13.56 25.93 22.80
CA THR A 71 14.41 24.98 22.08
C THR A 71 13.94 23.52 22.20
N LEU A 72 13.43 23.12 23.37
CA LEU A 72 12.91 21.77 23.62
C LEU A 72 11.74 21.42 22.70
N ARG A 73 10.96 22.41 22.28
CA ARG A 73 9.81 22.19 21.38
C ARG A 73 10.24 21.60 20.03
N GLY A 74 11.44 21.91 19.52
CA GLY A 74 11.95 21.33 18.27
C GLY A 74 12.70 20.02 18.48
N LEU A 75 13.39 19.85 19.60
CA LEU A 75 14.18 18.65 19.90
C LEU A 75 13.33 17.43 20.22
N LEU A 76 12.20 17.60 20.92
CA LEU A 76 11.34 16.48 21.28
C LEU A 76 10.76 15.75 20.07
N PRO A 77 10.08 16.40 19.11
CA PRO A 77 9.55 15.67 17.96
C PRO A 77 10.67 15.06 17.08
N LEU A 78 11.83 15.71 16.99
CA LEU A 78 12.98 15.14 16.30
C LEU A 78 13.45 13.84 16.97
N ALA A 79 13.53 13.82 18.31
CA ALA A 79 13.90 12.62 19.05
C ALA A 79 12.87 11.49 18.85
N ALA A 80 11.55 11.81 18.89
CA ALA A 80 10.50 10.85 18.60
C ALA A 80 10.65 10.25 17.17
N VAL A 81 10.88 11.11 16.16
CA VAL A 81 11.09 10.66 14.79
C VAL A 81 12.32 9.76 14.69
N LEU A 82 13.43 10.12 15.32
CA LEU A 82 14.67 9.33 15.30
C LEU A 82 14.49 7.97 15.99
N VAL A 83 13.79 7.90 17.12
CA VAL A 83 13.48 6.63 17.80
C VAL A 83 12.62 5.74 16.90
N ASN A 84 11.54 6.26 16.33
CA ASN A 84 10.64 5.49 15.46
C ASN A 84 11.33 5.04 14.17
N LEU A 85 12.14 5.89 13.53
CA LEU A 85 12.97 5.50 12.39
C LEU A 85 14.07 4.52 12.77
N GLY A 86 14.69 4.66 13.96
CA GLY A 86 15.67 3.71 14.47
C GLY A 86 15.10 2.31 14.63
N VAL A 87 13.88 2.19 15.15
CA VAL A 87 13.16 0.91 15.25
C VAL A 87 12.89 0.34 13.85
N LEU A 88 12.44 1.16 12.90
CA LEU A 88 12.20 0.73 11.52
C LEU A 88 13.50 0.27 10.85
N VAL A 89 14.60 1.02 11.03
CA VAL A 89 15.92 0.67 10.48
C VAL A 89 16.43 -0.63 11.08
N TYR A 90 16.30 -0.82 12.38
CA TYR A 90 16.72 -2.04 13.05
C TYR A 90 16.03 -3.29 12.46
N PHE A 91 14.69 -3.28 12.37
CA PHE A 91 13.97 -4.46 11.92
C PHE A 91 14.00 -4.66 10.40
N LYS A 92 14.02 -3.60 9.61
CA LYS A 92 13.86 -3.71 8.15
C LYS A 92 15.18 -3.59 7.38
N TYR A 93 16.15 -2.81 7.88
CA TYR A 93 17.32 -2.43 7.08
C TYR A 93 18.67 -2.85 7.68
N ALA A 94 18.74 -3.25 8.95
CA ALA A 94 20.03 -3.50 9.62
C ALA A 94 20.87 -4.55 8.89
N ASN A 95 20.30 -5.72 8.55
CA ASN A 95 21.04 -6.75 7.83
C ASN A 95 21.42 -6.33 6.40
N PHE A 96 20.55 -5.61 5.69
CA PHE A 96 20.88 -5.05 4.38
C PHE A 96 22.08 -4.07 4.43
N LEU A 97 22.14 -3.25 5.48
CA LEU A 97 23.28 -2.34 5.69
C LEU A 97 24.56 -3.11 6.01
N ILE A 98 24.47 -4.13 6.88
CA ILE A 98 25.59 -5.01 7.20
C ILE A 98 26.10 -5.73 5.95
N ASP A 99 25.21 -6.33 5.15
CA ASP A 99 25.57 -7.02 3.92
C ASP A 99 26.22 -6.07 2.91
N THR A 100 25.69 -4.85 2.78
CA THR A 100 26.27 -3.82 1.92
C THR A 100 27.67 -3.40 2.39
N LEU A 101 27.87 -3.18 3.69
CA LEU A 101 29.19 -2.85 4.26
C LEU A 101 30.18 -3.99 4.08
N ASN A 102 29.74 -5.25 4.26
CA ASN A 102 30.59 -6.42 4.03
C ASN A 102 31.00 -6.54 2.56
N GLN A 103 30.08 -6.28 1.62
CA GLN A 103 30.39 -6.33 0.18
C GLN A 103 31.38 -5.24 -0.25
N ILE A 104 31.24 -4.03 0.28
CA ILE A 104 32.10 -2.89 -0.10
C ILE A 104 33.44 -2.91 0.66
N GLY A 105 33.38 -3.17 1.98
CA GLY A 105 34.52 -3.02 2.88
C GLY A 105 35.21 -4.32 3.30
N HIS A 106 34.68 -5.49 2.89
CA HIS A 106 35.16 -6.83 3.31
C HIS A 106 35.31 -6.99 4.82
N LEU A 107 34.39 -6.36 5.61
CA LEU A 107 34.53 -6.19 7.05
C LEU A 107 34.22 -7.47 7.86
N GLY A 108 33.52 -8.44 7.29
CA GLY A 108 33.16 -9.70 7.94
C GLY A 108 32.22 -9.54 9.16
N ILE A 109 31.38 -8.48 9.16
CA ILE A 109 30.42 -8.21 10.24
C ILE A 109 29.33 -9.29 10.19
N ALA A 110 29.08 -9.95 11.32
CA ALA A 110 28.01 -10.96 11.41
C ALA A 110 26.63 -10.31 11.26
N ALA A 111 25.73 -10.96 10.53
CA ALA A 111 24.34 -10.56 10.44
C ALA A 111 23.68 -10.59 11.83
N LEU A 112 22.79 -9.63 12.09
CA LEU A 112 22.03 -9.60 13.34
C LEU A 112 20.97 -10.70 13.34
N ASN A 113 20.80 -11.37 14.46
CA ASN A 113 19.73 -12.36 14.65
C ASN A 113 18.39 -11.66 14.97
N ILE A 114 17.86 -10.94 13.98
CA ILE A 114 16.60 -10.16 14.12
C ILE A 114 15.36 -11.05 13.85
N GLY A 115 15.58 -12.28 13.42
CA GLY A 115 14.52 -13.15 12.89
C GLY A 115 14.16 -12.80 11.44
N THR A 116 13.46 -13.71 10.78
CA THR A 116 13.03 -13.54 9.37
C THR A 116 11.68 -12.84 9.24
N VAL A 117 10.96 -12.64 10.36
CA VAL A 117 9.60 -12.09 10.38
C VAL A 117 9.65 -10.65 10.87
N LEU A 118 9.20 -9.74 10.04
CA LEU A 118 9.02 -8.33 10.40
C LEU A 118 7.79 -8.15 11.31
N PRO A 119 7.82 -7.19 12.27
CA PRO A 119 6.61 -6.81 13.01
C PRO A 119 5.51 -6.38 12.05
N LEU A 120 4.32 -6.97 12.18
CA LEU A 120 3.18 -6.71 11.30
C LEU A 120 2.88 -5.21 11.20
N GLY A 121 2.86 -4.69 9.99
CA GLY A 121 2.49 -3.30 9.71
C GLY A 121 3.48 -2.23 10.20
N ILE A 122 4.72 -2.60 10.58
CA ILE A 122 5.70 -1.66 11.16
C ILE A 122 5.89 -0.40 10.31
N SER A 123 5.99 -0.52 9.00
CA SER A 123 6.14 0.62 8.09
C SER A 123 4.92 1.55 8.12
N TYR A 124 3.70 0.99 8.25
CA TYR A 124 2.46 1.75 8.27
C TYR A 124 2.25 2.47 9.60
N TYR A 125 2.34 1.77 10.74
CA TYR A 125 2.09 2.43 12.01
C TYR A 125 3.19 3.43 12.39
N ILE A 126 4.44 3.22 11.97
CA ILE A 126 5.51 4.22 12.16
C ILE A 126 5.20 5.50 11.38
N PHE A 127 4.72 5.41 10.14
CA PHE A 127 4.32 6.60 9.38
C PHE A 127 3.13 7.33 10.01
N LYS A 128 2.15 6.59 10.56
CA LYS A 128 1.05 7.19 11.33
C LYS A 128 1.57 7.95 12.55
N ILE A 129 2.45 7.33 13.33
CA ILE A 129 3.05 7.92 14.53
C ILE A 129 3.88 9.15 14.18
N ILE A 130 4.78 9.08 13.20
CA ILE A 130 5.60 10.22 12.77
C ILE A 130 4.73 11.39 12.31
N SER A 131 3.65 11.10 11.56
CA SER A 131 2.72 12.16 11.14
C SER A 131 1.99 12.81 12.31
N TYR A 132 1.63 12.04 13.34
CA TYR A 132 1.04 12.55 14.56
C TYR A 132 1.98 13.48 15.30
N GLU A 133 3.23 13.07 15.56
CA GLU A 133 4.24 13.89 16.23
C GLU A 133 4.53 15.19 15.46
N ALA A 134 4.64 15.12 14.15
CA ALA A 134 4.85 16.28 13.27
C ALA A 134 3.65 17.24 13.29
N ASP A 135 2.42 16.72 13.29
CA ASP A 135 1.20 17.55 13.33
C ASP A 135 1.00 18.20 14.71
N VAL A 136 1.34 17.53 15.82
CA VAL A 136 1.37 18.13 17.17
C VAL A 136 2.42 19.25 17.24
N TYR A 137 3.64 18.98 16.76
CA TYR A 137 4.72 19.98 16.74
C TYR A 137 4.34 21.24 15.96
N THR A 138 3.77 21.06 14.78
CA THR A 138 3.37 22.18 13.92
C THR A 138 2.08 22.87 14.36
N GLY A 139 1.42 22.38 15.40
CA GLY A 139 0.17 22.94 15.94
C GLY A 139 -1.05 22.71 15.02
N LYS A 140 -0.98 21.74 14.12
CA LYS A 140 -2.11 21.36 13.26
C LYS A 140 -3.17 20.55 13.99
N ILE A 141 -2.76 19.87 15.06
CA ILE A 141 -3.63 19.14 15.99
C ILE A 141 -3.22 19.42 17.42
N GLU A 142 -4.17 19.31 18.34
CA GLU A 142 -3.86 19.15 19.76
C GLU A 142 -3.43 17.70 20.04
N PRO A 143 -2.56 17.47 21.05
CA PRO A 143 -2.18 16.12 21.42
C PRO A 143 -3.39 15.37 21.96
N GLU A 144 -3.51 14.09 21.56
CA GLU A 144 -4.54 13.21 22.09
C GLU A 144 -4.32 12.99 23.60
N ARG A 145 -5.38 13.21 24.37
CA ARG A 145 -5.34 13.10 25.86
C ARG A 145 -5.81 11.73 26.35
N ASN A 146 -6.52 10.97 25.49
CA ASN A 146 -7.01 9.64 25.84
C ASN A 146 -6.08 8.56 25.25
N PRO A 147 -5.35 7.81 26.10
CA PRO A 147 -4.41 6.79 25.62
C PRO A 147 -5.10 5.67 24.85
N LEU A 148 -6.36 5.34 25.17
CA LEU A 148 -7.14 4.34 24.45
C LEU A 148 -7.43 4.81 23.01
N THR A 149 -7.82 6.07 22.83
CA THR A 149 -8.08 6.65 21.50
C THR A 149 -6.82 6.69 20.65
N PHE A 150 -5.67 7.05 21.23
CA PHE A 150 -4.39 7.02 20.55
C PHE A 150 -3.98 5.58 20.17
N ALA A 151 -4.15 4.60 21.05
CA ALA A 151 -3.86 3.21 20.78
C ALA A 151 -4.74 2.65 19.65
N VAL A 152 -6.05 2.98 19.64
CA VAL A 152 -6.95 2.63 18.51
C VAL A 152 -6.46 3.23 17.20
N TYR A 153 -6.06 4.51 17.20
CA TYR A 153 -5.52 5.15 16.00
C TYR A 153 -4.33 4.40 15.43
N VAL A 154 -3.36 4.05 16.27
CA VAL A 154 -2.13 3.36 15.84
C VAL A 154 -2.42 1.94 15.36
N LEU A 155 -3.22 1.18 16.13
CA LEU A 155 -3.48 -0.24 15.93
C LEU A 155 -4.70 -0.56 15.06
N PHE A 156 -5.42 0.43 14.55
CA PHE A 156 -6.68 0.25 13.82
C PHE A 156 -6.58 -0.88 12.78
N PHE A 157 -7.15 -2.07 13.09
CA PHE A 157 -6.91 -3.30 12.35
C PHE A 157 -7.24 -3.22 10.84
N PRO A 158 -8.24 -2.42 10.39
CA PRO A 158 -8.48 -2.27 8.96
C PRO A 158 -7.30 -1.68 8.18
N GLN A 159 -6.40 -0.95 8.83
CA GLN A 159 -5.26 -0.26 8.21
C GLN A 159 -3.89 -0.82 8.65
N LEU A 160 -3.89 -1.94 9.39
CA LEU A 160 -2.68 -2.40 10.05
C LEU A 160 -1.72 -3.13 9.10
N ILE A 161 -2.24 -3.91 8.14
CA ILE A 161 -1.40 -4.70 7.23
C ILE A 161 -1.04 -3.90 5.99
N VAL A 162 -2.04 -3.57 5.20
CA VAL A 162 -1.96 -2.83 3.93
C VAL A 162 -3.21 -1.96 3.84
N GLY A 163 -3.05 -0.71 3.42
CA GLY A 163 -4.20 0.18 3.29
C GLY A 163 -3.77 1.63 3.13
N PRO A 164 -4.69 2.57 3.21
CA PRO A 164 -4.34 3.98 3.20
C PRO A 164 -3.58 4.37 4.48
N ILE A 165 -2.54 5.19 4.33
CA ILE A 165 -1.84 5.81 5.45
C ILE A 165 -2.65 7.02 5.90
N VAL A 166 -3.55 6.80 6.87
CA VAL A 166 -4.46 7.85 7.36
C VAL A 166 -3.81 8.61 8.50
N LYS A 167 -3.80 9.93 8.42
CA LYS A 167 -3.23 10.81 9.44
C LYS A 167 -4.20 10.96 10.61
N TYR A 168 -3.67 11.24 11.81
CA TYR A 168 -4.51 11.40 13.00
C TYR A 168 -5.61 12.46 12.79
N ARG A 169 -5.29 13.62 12.21
CA ARG A 169 -6.23 14.70 11.91
C ARG A 169 -7.41 14.30 11.01
N GLU A 170 -7.24 13.24 10.21
CA GLU A 170 -8.27 12.72 9.31
C GLU A 170 -9.24 11.75 10.03
N MET A 171 -8.84 11.24 11.20
CA MET A 171 -9.64 10.31 12.03
C MET A 171 -10.09 10.88 13.37
N ALA A 172 -9.49 11.96 13.85
CA ALA A 172 -9.66 12.48 15.21
C ALA A 172 -11.12 12.67 15.58
N ASP A 173 -11.89 13.42 14.79
CA ASP A 173 -13.29 13.70 15.05
C ASP A 173 -14.13 12.42 15.11
N GLN A 174 -13.84 11.48 14.23
CA GLN A 174 -14.55 10.20 14.16
C GLN A 174 -14.19 9.28 15.33
N LEU A 175 -12.96 9.35 15.85
CA LEU A 175 -12.53 8.61 17.04
C LEU A 175 -13.23 9.14 18.29
N HIS A 176 -13.48 10.44 18.37
CA HIS A 176 -14.18 11.08 19.51
C HIS A 176 -15.70 10.95 19.41
N ASP A 177 -16.30 10.99 18.22
CA ASP A 177 -17.74 10.81 18.02
C ASP A 177 -18.14 9.34 17.85
N SER A 178 -17.81 8.51 18.82
CA SER A 178 -18.09 7.07 18.77
C SER A 178 -19.59 6.71 18.79
N LYS A 179 -20.47 7.65 19.15
CA LYS A 179 -21.92 7.42 19.21
C LYS A 179 -22.58 7.52 17.84
N ASN A 180 -22.21 8.53 17.06
CA ASN A 180 -22.92 8.92 15.83
C ASN A 180 -22.18 8.48 14.54
N ARG A 181 -20.96 7.96 14.63
CA ARG A 181 -20.15 7.61 13.46
C ARG A 181 -20.71 6.48 12.59
N CYS A 182 -21.52 5.58 13.16
CA CYS A 182 -22.09 4.44 12.42
C CYS A 182 -23.44 4.84 11.82
N THR A 183 -23.54 4.88 10.51
CA THR A 183 -24.78 5.11 9.76
C THR A 183 -25.04 3.96 8.78
N MET A 184 -26.29 3.74 8.41
CA MET A 184 -26.66 2.72 7.42
C MET A 184 -26.02 3.00 6.06
N GLU A 185 -25.90 4.26 5.69
CA GLU A 185 -25.22 4.67 4.44
C GLU A 185 -23.75 4.27 4.43
N LYS A 186 -23.01 4.53 5.53
CA LYS A 186 -21.61 4.10 5.67
C LYS A 186 -21.48 2.59 5.66
N ALA A 187 -22.39 1.88 6.34
CA ALA A 187 -22.39 0.42 6.37
C ALA A 187 -22.61 -0.17 4.98
N GLN A 188 -23.60 0.35 4.23
CA GLN A 188 -23.86 -0.07 2.85
C GLN A 188 -22.65 0.20 1.93
N ARG A 189 -22.12 1.43 1.95
CA ARG A 189 -20.92 1.79 1.19
C ARG A 189 -19.72 0.93 1.60
N GLY A 190 -19.58 0.65 2.89
CA GLY A 190 -18.53 -0.20 3.43
C GLY A 190 -18.59 -1.62 2.90
N ALA A 191 -19.78 -2.22 2.88
CA ALA A 191 -20.00 -3.55 2.31
C ALA A 191 -19.68 -3.59 0.80
N GLU A 192 -20.13 -2.58 0.04
CA GLU A 192 -19.81 -2.47 -1.39
C GLU A 192 -18.29 -2.38 -1.64
N LEU A 193 -17.60 -1.48 -0.93
CA LEU A 193 -16.14 -1.33 -1.05
C LEU A 193 -15.41 -2.62 -0.69
N PHE A 194 -15.84 -3.30 0.38
CA PHE A 194 -15.21 -4.53 0.81
C PHE A 194 -15.35 -5.64 -0.24
N VAL A 195 -16.55 -5.85 -0.78
CA VAL A 195 -16.81 -6.89 -1.79
C VAL A 195 -16.12 -6.58 -3.12
N PHE A 196 -16.12 -5.32 -3.56
CA PHE A 196 -15.36 -4.93 -4.77
C PHE A 196 -13.85 -5.06 -4.59
N GLY A 197 -13.34 -4.69 -3.41
CA GLY A 197 -11.94 -4.90 -3.07
C GLY A 197 -11.57 -6.38 -3.05
N LEU A 198 -12.43 -7.23 -2.46
CA LEU A 198 -12.24 -8.67 -2.44
C LEU A 198 -12.26 -9.26 -3.86
N ALA A 199 -13.19 -8.84 -4.72
CA ALA A 199 -13.26 -9.26 -6.12
C ALA A 199 -11.99 -8.89 -6.90
N LYS A 200 -11.49 -7.66 -6.73
CA LYS A 200 -10.21 -7.24 -7.33
C LYS A 200 -9.06 -8.13 -6.89
N LYS A 201 -9.03 -8.49 -5.60
CA LYS A 201 -7.98 -9.36 -5.03
C LYS A 201 -8.08 -10.78 -5.56
N VAL A 202 -9.20 -11.45 -5.32
CA VAL A 202 -9.27 -12.92 -5.53
C VAL A 202 -9.59 -13.30 -6.98
N ILE A 203 -10.39 -12.49 -7.70
CA ILE A 203 -10.77 -12.80 -9.09
C ILE A 203 -9.74 -12.28 -10.08
N LEU A 204 -9.25 -11.04 -9.89
CA LEU A 204 -8.34 -10.41 -10.85
C LEU A 204 -6.88 -10.60 -10.47
N ALA A 205 -6.45 -10.11 -9.28
CA ALA A 205 -5.04 -10.10 -8.92
C ALA A 205 -4.46 -11.51 -8.84
N ASP A 206 -5.08 -12.41 -8.10
CA ASP A 206 -4.54 -13.76 -7.89
C ASP A 206 -4.56 -14.58 -9.19
N SER A 207 -5.65 -14.48 -9.99
CA SER A 207 -5.76 -15.21 -11.24
C SER A 207 -4.81 -14.68 -12.33
N ILE A 208 -4.65 -13.36 -12.47
CA ILE A 208 -3.71 -12.76 -13.43
C ILE A 208 -2.26 -13.01 -13.00
N GLY A 209 -2.00 -12.94 -11.69
CA GLY A 209 -0.68 -13.13 -11.11
C GLY A 209 -0.11 -14.53 -11.31
N ALA A 210 -0.97 -15.54 -11.49
CA ALA A 210 -0.57 -16.90 -11.79
C ALA A 210 0.36 -16.97 -13.03
N LEU A 211 0.11 -16.13 -14.07
CA LEU A 211 0.97 -16.07 -15.23
C LEU A 211 2.41 -15.68 -14.90
N TRP A 212 2.61 -14.68 -14.03
CA TRP A 212 3.96 -14.29 -13.61
C TRP A 212 4.61 -15.38 -12.74
N THR A 213 3.83 -16.02 -11.88
CA THR A 213 4.28 -17.15 -11.07
C THR A 213 4.68 -18.35 -11.96
N ASP A 214 3.95 -18.63 -13.01
CA ASP A 214 4.29 -19.69 -13.99
C ASP A 214 5.64 -19.40 -14.68
N ILE A 215 6.03 -18.14 -14.81
CA ILE A 215 7.31 -17.76 -15.42
C ILE A 215 8.46 -17.86 -14.41
N ILE A 216 8.33 -17.29 -13.20
CA ILE A 216 9.46 -17.12 -12.27
C ILE A 216 9.34 -17.92 -10.97
N GLY A 217 8.16 -18.45 -10.64
CA GLY A 217 7.92 -19.17 -9.39
C GLY A 217 8.68 -20.49 -9.27
N ALA A 218 8.70 -21.04 -8.07
CA ALA A 218 9.23 -22.38 -7.84
C ALA A 218 8.42 -23.42 -8.65
N GLY A 219 9.08 -24.11 -9.58
CA GLY A 219 8.41 -24.98 -10.56
C GLY A 219 7.91 -24.28 -11.82
N GLY A 220 8.09 -22.94 -11.95
CA GLY A 220 7.86 -22.22 -13.19
C GLY A 220 8.89 -22.55 -14.30
N VAL A 221 8.59 -22.08 -15.51
CA VAL A 221 9.44 -22.36 -16.67
C VAL A 221 10.83 -21.70 -16.62
N GLY A 222 11.00 -20.71 -15.75
CA GLY A 222 12.24 -19.93 -15.58
C GLY A 222 12.35 -18.80 -16.61
N LEU A 223 12.70 -17.60 -16.15
CA LEU A 223 12.82 -16.41 -17.02
C LEU A 223 13.84 -16.60 -18.15
N ALA A 224 14.89 -17.39 -17.94
CA ALA A 224 15.89 -17.70 -18.96
C ALA A 224 15.32 -18.43 -20.20
N ASN A 225 14.26 -19.19 -20.02
CA ASN A 225 13.69 -20.06 -21.06
C ASN A 225 12.55 -19.40 -21.87
N VAL A 226 12.06 -18.23 -21.44
CA VAL A 226 10.95 -17.56 -22.12
C VAL A 226 11.41 -16.71 -23.30
N SER A 227 10.52 -16.55 -24.29
CA SER A 227 10.74 -15.62 -25.41
C SER A 227 10.51 -14.16 -24.95
N THR A 228 11.07 -13.20 -25.70
CA THR A 228 10.85 -11.76 -25.45
C THR A 228 9.35 -11.40 -25.37
N PRO A 229 8.44 -11.83 -26.25
CA PRO A 229 7.02 -11.58 -26.11
C PRO A 229 6.40 -12.13 -24.82
N LEU A 230 6.85 -13.32 -24.36
CA LEU A 230 6.35 -13.89 -23.10
C LEU A 230 6.86 -13.13 -21.88
N ALA A 231 8.09 -12.63 -21.90
CA ALA A 231 8.63 -11.78 -20.85
C ALA A 231 7.82 -10.46 -20.70
N TRP A 232 7.49 -9.81 -21.82
CA TRP A 232 6.62 -8.63 -21.83
C TRP A 232 5.21 -8.93 -21.34
N LEU A 233 4.62 -10.04 -21.75
CA LEU A 233 3.31 -10.49 -21.26
C LEU A 233 3.33 -10.74 -19.76
N GLY A 234 4.43 -11.31 -19.24
CA GLY A 234 4.63 -11.57 -17.82
C GLY A 234 4.68 -10.29 -16.98
N ILE A 235 5.46 -9.27 -17.39
CA ILE A 235 5.50 -8.00 -16.63
C ILE A 235 4.20 -7.18 -16.76
N LEU A 236 3.47 -7.33 -17.87
CA LEU A 236 2.13 -6.76 -18.00
C LEU A 236 1.16 -7.43 -17.00
N ALA A 237 1.18 -8.76 -16.92
CA ALA A 237 0.39 -9.49 -15.93
C ALA A 237 0.75 -9.09 -14.50
N TYR A 238 2.05 -9.02 -14.18
CA TYR A 238 2.51 -8.53 -12.88
C TYR A 238 2.05 -7.10 -12.58
N SER A 239 2.08 -6.22 -13.57
CA SER A 239 1.60 -4.83 -13.41
C SER A 239 0.12 -4.77 -13.05
N LEU A 240 -0.72 -5.57 -13.71
CA LEU A 240 -2.14 -5.69 -13.41
C LEU A 240 -2.37 -6.37 -12.04
N GLN A 241 -1.64 -7.44 -11.75
CA GLN A 241 -1.67 -8.11 -10.45
C GLN A 241 -1.38 -7.13 -9.32
N LEU A 242 -0.27 -6.39 -9.40
CA LEU A 242 0.15 -5.43 -8.37
C LEU A 242 -0.91 -4.35 -8.13
N TYR A 243 -1.51 -3.85 -9.20
CA TYR A 243 -2.59 -2.87 -9.10
C TYR A 243 -3.82 -3.43 -8.40
N PHE A 244 -4.33 -4.57 -8.86
CA PHE A 244 -5.56 -5.13 -8.30
C PHE A 244 -5.36 -5.71 -6.90
N ASP A 245 -4.18 -6.25 -6.59
CA ASP A 245 -3.82 -6.70 -5.24
C ASP A 245 -3.86 -5.53 -4.25
N PHE A 246 -3.15 -4.46 -4.56
CA PHE A 246 -3.03 -3.33 -3.64
C PHE A 246 -4.29 -2.45 -3.62
N ALA A 247 -4.90 -2.16 -4.77
CA ALA A 247 -6.16 -1.41 -4.82
C ALA A 247 -7.28 -2.20 -4.15
N GLY A 248 -7.37 -3.51 -4.38
CA GLY A 248 -8.33 -4.39 -3.74
C GLY A 248 -8.18 -4.41 -2.23
N TYR A 249 -6.94 -4.56 -1.74
CA TYR A 249 -6.67 -4.53 -0.30
C TYR A 249 -6.99 -3.17 0.33
N SER A 250 -6.64 -2.06 -0.34
CA SER A 250 -6.98 -0.71 0.11
C SER A 250 -8.50 -0.47 0.15
N GLU A 251 -9.26 -1.00 -0.83
CA GLU A 251 -10.71 -0.91 -0.84
C GLU A 251 -11.34 -1.78 0.25
N MET A 252 -10.84 -3.01 0.49
CA MET A 252 -11.28 -3.82 1.64
C MET A 252 -11.01 -3.10 2.97
N SER A 253 -9.83 -2.49 3.13
CA SER A 253 -9.48 -1.69 4.30
C SER A 253 -10.46 -0.52 4.52
N ASN A 254 -10.75 0.25 3.47
CA ASN A 254 -11.71 1.35 3.52
C ASN A 254 -13.14 0.86 3.74
N GLY A 255 -13.49 -0.30 3.17
CA GLY A 255 -14.77 -0.96 3.39
C GLY A 255 -14.98 -1.34 4.85
N LEU A 256 -13.98 -1.99 5.46
CA LEU A 256 -13.97 -2.33 6.89
C LEU A 256 -14.06 -1.08 7.77
N ALA A 257 -13.27 -0.06 7.45
CA ALA A 257 -13.32 1.21 8.16
C ALA A 257 -14.72 1.84 8.09
N ALA A 258 -15.36 1.84 6.92
CA ALA A 258 -16.71 2.38 6.75
C ALA A 258 -17.79 1.55 7.47
N LEU A 259 -17.67 0.22 7.49
CA LEU A 259 -18.51 -0.67 8.31
C LEU A 259 -18.42 -0.33 9.80
N LEU A 260 -17.25 0.10 10.26
CA LEU A 260 -17.01 0.55 11.64
C LEU A 260 -17.31 2.05 11.84
N GLY A 261 -17.83 2.72 10.81
CA GLY A 261 -18.26 4.11 10.84
C GLY A 261 -17.19 5.15 10.51
N PHE A 262 -15.99 4.73 10.06
CA PHE A 262 -14.90 5.64 9.70
C PHE A 262 -14.86 5.92 8.20
N ASP A 263 -14.69 7.19 7.84
CA ASP A 263 -14.41 7.63 6.48
C ASP A 263 -12.90 7.78 6.29
N CYS A 264 -12.35 6.99 5.40
CA CYS A 264 -10.92 7.01 5.08
C CYS A 264 -10.68 7.48 3.63
N PRO A 265 -9.57 8.16 3.35
CA PRO A 265 -9.25 8.63 2.01
C PRO A 265 -9.03 7.47 1.04
N ALA A 266 -9.40 7.69 -0.23
CA ALA A 266 -9.09 6.74 -1.29
C ALA A 266 -7.58 6.67 -1.53
N ASN A 267 -7.08 5.46 -1.83
CA ASN A 267 -5.67 5.24 -2.09
C ASN A 267 -5.34 5.11 -3.59
N PHE A 268 -6.35 4.85 -4.41
CA PHE A 268 -6.25 4.72 -5.87
C PHE A 268 -7.40 5.41 -6.58
N ASP A 269 -7.10 6.00 -7.76
CA ASP A 269 -8.08 6.59 -8.67
C ASP A 269 -7.70 6.27 -10.13
N LEU A 270 -7.93 5.03 -10.57
CA LEU A 270 -7.72 4.55 -11.94
C LEU A 270 -6.35 4.97 -12.51
N PRO A 271 -5.22 4.57 -11.91
CA PRO A 271 -3.90 5.10 -12.26
C PRO A 271 -3.46 4.75 -13.69
N TYR A 272 -3.92 3.65 -14.28
CA TYR A 272 -3.50 3.22 -15.62
C TYR A 272 -4.14 3.99 -16.78
N ILE A 273 -5.10 4.89 -16.50
CA ILE A 273 -5.61 5.81 -17.51
C ILE A 273 -4.83 7.14 -17.57
N SER A 274 -3.75 7.28 -16.83
CA SER A 274 -2.97 8.51 -16.74
C SER A 274 -2.25 8.84 -18.05
N GLY A 275 -2.18 10.13 -18.38
CA GLY A 275 -1.45 10.65 -19.55
C GLY A 275 -0.05 11.20 -19.21
N SER A 276 0.46 10.98 -17.99
CA SER A 276 1.82 11.31 -17.58
C SER A 276 2.22 10.56 -16.33
N ILE A 277 3.52 10.38 -16.07
CA ILE A 277 4.04 9.79 -14.82
C ILE A 277 3.65 10.68 -13.62
N THR A 278 3.64 12.00 -13.81
CA THR A 278 3.17 12.94 -12.78
C THR A 278 1.70 12.70 -12.41
N GLU A 279 0.84 12.43 -13.38
CA GLU A 279 -0.58 12.12 -13.15
C GLU A 279 -0.73 10.74 -12.53
N PHE A 280 0.04 9.73 -13.01
CA PHE A 280 0.03 8.38 -12.48
C PHE A 280 0.26 8.38 -10.97
N TRP A 281 1.29 9.06 -10.46
CA TRP A 281 1.60 9.11 -9.03
C TRP A 281 0.62 9.97 -8.21
N ARG A 282 -0.23 10.78 -8.84
CA ARG A 282 -1.36 11.42 -8.15
C ARG A 282 -2.55 10.49 -7.96
N ARG A 283 -2.60 9.40 -8.73
CA ARG A 283 -3.68 8.42 -8.75
C ARG A 283 -3.28 7.08 -8.11
N TRP A 284 -2.00 6.82 -7.98
CA TRP A 284 -1.41 5.63 -7.35
C TRP A 284 -0.94 5.95 -5.95
N HIS A 285 -1.35 5.12 -4.96
CA HIS A 285 -0.94 5.22 -3.55
C HIS A 285 -1.00 6.67 -3.03
N ILE A 286 -2.18 7.28 -3.18
CA ILE A 286 -2.45 8.70 -2.95
C ILE A 286 -2.04 9.11 -1.53
N THR A 287 -2.32 8.25 -0.54
CA THR A 287 -2.06 8.56 0.86
C THR A 287 -0.56 8.58 1.19
N LEU A 288 0.24 7.68 0.60
CA LEU A 288 1.70 7.71 0.72
C LEU A 288 2.29 8.97 0.07
N SER A 289 1.86 9.26 -1.16
CA SER A 289 2.28 10.47 -1.88
C SER A 289 1.92 11.73 -1.10
N GLY A 290 0.72 11.76 -0.48
CA GLY A 290 0.28 12.82 0.42
C GLY A 290 1.12 12.92 1.68
N TRP A 291 1.53 11.79 2.25
CA TRP A 291 2.39 11.76 3.43
C TRP A 291 3.79 12.36 3.12
N PHE A 292 4.45 11.88 2.07
CA PHE A 292 5.76 12.42 1.65
C PHE A 292 5.70 13.90 1.28
N ARG A 293 4.61 14.33 0.62
CA ARG A 293 4.38 15.74 0.31
C ARG A 293 4.30 16.59 1.59
N ASP A 294 3.48 16.17 2.57
CA ASP A 294 3.16 16.99 3.73
C ASP A 294 4.27 17.02 4.77
N TYR A 295 5.07 15.94 4.90
CA TYR A 295 6.08 15.80 5.95
C TYR A 295 7.54 15.86 5.46
N ILE A 296 7.77 15.77 4.14
CA ILE A 296 9.13 15.91 3.57
C ILE A 296 9.18 17.05 2.55
N TYR A 297 8.37 16.99 1.48
CA TYR A 297 8.48 17.93 0.37
C TYR A 297 8.17 19.38 0.76
N ILE A 298 7.04 19.61 1.45
CA ILE A 298 6.61 20.95 1.87
C ILE A 298 7.56 21.55 2.92
N PRO A 299 7.94 20.82 4.00
CA PRO A 299 8.90 21.35 4.99
C PRO A 299 10.26 21.74 4.40
N LEU A 300 10.74 21.05 3.36
CA LEU A 300 11.96 21.39 2.65
C LEU A 300 11.84 22.61 1.71
N GLY A 301 10.66 23.24 1.65
CA GLY A 301 10.37 24.43 0.85
C GLY A 301 9.54 24.17 -0.40
N GLY A 302 9.20 22.90 -0.71
CA GLY A 302 8.37 22.54 -1.85
C GLY A 302 8.93 23.05 -3.19
N ASN A 303 8.08 23.74 -3.96
CA ASN A 303 8.43 24.41 -5.23
C ASN A 303 8.63 25.93 -5.10
N ARG A 304 8.63 26.48 -3.88
CA ARG A 304 8.65 27.93 -3.66
C ARG A 304 10.06 28.54 -3.73
N LYS A 305 11.11 27.73 -3.65
CA LYS A 305 12.51 28.16 -3.57
C LYS A 305 13.29 27.93 -4.89
N GLY A 306 12.62 28.00 -6.03
CA GLY A 306 13.22 27.82 -7.36
C GLY A 306 13.31 26.37 -7.82
N GLN A 307 13.65 26.18 -9.11
CA GLN A 307 13.63 24.88 -9.80
C GLN A 307 14.68 23.89 -9.23
N ALA A 308 15.90 24.34 -8.97
CA ALA A 308 16.95 23.49 -8.43
C ALA A 308 16.55 22.89 -7.06
N ARG A 309 15.99 23.71 -6.16
CA ARG A 309 15.49 23.24 -4.88
C ARG A 309 14.31 22.30 -5.03
N GLN A 310 13.43 22.55 -5.97
CA GLN A 310 12.30 21.65 -6.30
C GLN A 310 12.81 20.26 -6.73
N LEU A 311 13.80 20.21 -7.63
CA LEU A 311 14.38 18.95 -8.11
C LEU A 311 15.09 18.20 -6.97
N PHE A 312 15.83 18.91 -6.12
CA PHE A 312 16.46 18.31 -4.94
C PHE A 312 15.42 17.73 -3.96
N ASN A 313 14.33 18.45 -3.69
CA ASN A 313 13.26 17.97 -2.84
C ASN A 313 12.58 16.73 -3.44
N MET A 314 12.37 16.69 -4.76
CA MET A 314 11.84 15.53 -5.48
C MET A 314 12.80 14.33 -5.39
N PHE A 315 14.12 14.56 -5.56
CA PHE A 315 15.13 13.52 -5.38
C PHE A 315 15.03 12.88 -3.99
N LEU A 316 14.99 13.70 -2.94
CA LEU A 316 14.89 13.19 -1.56
C LEU A 316 13.61 12.39 -1.33
N VAL A 317 12.48 12.86 -1.84
CA VAL A 317 11.20 12.13 -1.73
C VAL A 317 11.27 10.78 -2.43
N TRP A 318 11.80 10.72 -3.65
CA TRP A 318 11.86 9.47 -4.41
C TRP A 318 12.91 8.50 -3.90
N ALA A 319 14.06 8.99 -3.42
CA ALA A 319 15.04 8.18 -2.73
C ALA A 319 14.44 7.56 -1.44
N ALA A 320 13.76 8.38 -0.63
CA ALA A 320 13.08 7.91 0.57
C ALA A 320 11.94 6.92 0.25
N THR A 321 11.19 7.14 -0.84
CA THR A 321 10.14 6.23 -1.30
C THR A 321 10.72 4.88 -1.71
N GLY A 322 11.81 4.87 -2.48
CA GLY A 322 12.52 3.64 -2.87
C GLY A 322 13.03 2.88 -1.65
N ILE A 323 13.72 3.57 -0.74
CA ILE A 323 14.19 2.96 0.51
C ILE A 323 13.02 2.39 1.32
N TRP A 324 11.91 3.11 1.46
CA TRP A 324 10.75 2.65 2.23
C TRP A 324 10.15 1.34 1.71
N HIS A 325 10.12 1.13 0.39
CA HIS A 325 9.58 -0.09 -0.20
C HIS A 325 10.34 -1.35 0.23
N GLY A 326 11.66 -1.30 0.36
CA GLY A 326 12.38 -2.49 0.78
C GLY A 326 13.89 -2.29 0.93
N ALA A 327 14.48 -3.22 1.68
CA ALA A 327 15.92 -3.28 1.94
C ALA A 327 16.65 -3.97 0.76
N SER A 328 16.66 -3.34 -0.41
CA SER A 328 17.35 -3.86 -1.59
C SER A 328 17.66 -2.76 -2.61
N TRP A 329 18.73 -2.93 -3.36
CA TRP A 329 19.23 -1.96 -4.34
C TRP A 329 18.25 -1.70 -5.51
N ASN A 330 17.46 -2.68 -5.91
CA ASN A 330 16.48 -2.50 -6.98
C ASN A 330 15.35 -1.52 -6.58
N PHE A 331 14.93 -1.45 -5.31
CA PHE A 331 13.96 -0.45 -4.85
C PHE A 331 14.55 0.96 -4.87
N ILE A 332 15.84 1.10 -4.53
CA ILE A 332 16.54 2.38 -4.65
C ILE A 332 16.63 2.79 -6.12
N ALA A 333 17.04 1.86 -7.00
CA ALA A 333 17.08 2.10 -8.45
C ALA A 333 15.70 2.46 -9.02
N TRP A 334 14.63 1.80 -8.55
CA TRP A 334 13.25 2.10 -8.90
C TRP A 334 12.83 3.52 -8.47
N GLY A 335 13.18 3.93 -7.27
CA GLY A 335 12.93 5.30 -6.81
C GLY A 335 13.67 6.34 -7.65
N LEU A 336 14.95 6.11 -7.96
CA LEU A 336 15.74 6.97 -8.84
C LEU A 336 15.20 7.00 -10.28
N TYR A 337 14.74 5.89 -10.80
CA TYR A 337 14.08 5.80 -12.10
C TYR A 337 12.87 6.76 -12.19
N TYR A 338 11.99 6.74 -11.21
CA TYR A 338 10.84 7.65 -11.20
C TYR A 338 11.23 9.10 -10.92
N PHE A 339 12.27 9.34 -10.12
CA PHE A 339 12.82 10.69 -9.98
C PHE A 339 13.27 11.26 -11.33
N VAL A 340 14.01 10.48 -12.13
CA VAL A 340 14.48 10.90 -13.45
C VAL A 340 13.32 11.19 -14.40
N LEU A 341 12.34 10.29 -14.49
CA LEU A 341 11.16 10.51 -15.34
C LEU A 341 10.38 11.77 -14.95
N LEU A 342 10.16 11.98 -13.66
CA LEU A 342 9.46 13.16 -13.17
C LEU A 342 10.27 14.44 -13.35
N MET A 343 11.60 14.37 -13.23
CA MET A 343 12.49 15.49 -13.55
C MET A 343 12.33 15.88 -15.04
N ILE A 344 12.39 14.92 -15.96
CA ILE A 344 12.20 15.12 -17.39
C ILE A 344 10.81 15.73 -17.67
N GLU A 345 9.76 15.20 -17.08
CA GLU A 345 8.41 15.75 -17.24
C GLU A 345 8.32 17.18 -16.73
N LYS A 346 8.85 17.47 -15.54
CA LYS A 346 8.77 18.80 -14.91
C LYS A 346 9.59 19.85 -15.65
N THR A 347 10.72 19.48 -16.23
CA THR A 347 11.60 20.44 -16.94
C THR A 347 11.06 20.80 -18.31
N PHE A 348 10.63 19.84 -19.12
CA PHE A 348 10.23 20.13 -20.49
C PHE A 348 9.09 19.24 -21.06
N LEU A 349 8.99 17.96 -20.70
CA LEU A 349 8.13 17.03 -21.42
C LEU A 349 6.63 17.22 -21.15
N LEU A 350 6.26 17.64 -19.92
CA LEU A 350 4.85 17.72 -19.49
C LEU A 350 4.00 18.64 -20.39
N LYS A 351 4.60 19.70 -20.94
CA LYS A 351 3.91 20.62 -21.86
C LYS A 351 3.51 19.95 -23.19
N TYR A 352 4.30 18.97 -23.65
CA TYR A 352 4.04 18.21 -24.88
C TYR A 352 3.03 17.09 -24.62
N LEU A 353 3.16 16.38 -23.48
CA LEU A 353 2.20 15.35 -23.06
C LEU A 353 0.77 15.90 -22.99
N LYS A 354 0.58 17.10 -22.46
CA LYS A 354 -0.75 17.74 -22.37
C LYS A 354 -1.41 18.03 -23.72
N LYS A 355 -0.65 18.08 -24.80
CA LYS A 355 -1.17 18.36 -26.15
C LYS A 355 -1.58 17.09 -26.92
N GLY A 356 -1.10 15.93 -26.49
CA GLY A 356 -1.39 14.66 -27.12
C GLY A 356 -2.69 14.02 -26.62
N LYS A 357 -3.31 13.18 -27.45
CA LYS A 357 -4.52 12.42 -27.07
C LYS A 357 -4.20 10.95 -26.74
N VAL A 358 -3.40 10.27 -27.53
CA VAL A 358 -3.12 8.83 -27.40
C VAL A 358 -1.69 8.57 -26.90
N TRP A 359 -0.69 9.19 -27.54
CA TRP A 359 0.71 8.92 -27.21
C TRP A 359 1.11 9.19 -25.76
N PRO A 360 0.49 10.16 -25.00
CA PRO A 360 0.78 10.33 -23.59
C PRO A 360 0.43 9.09 -22.75
N HIS A 361 -0.67 8.43 -23.06
CA HIS A 361 -1.08 7.20 -22.38
C HIS A 361 -0.12 6.04 -22.71
N LEU A 362 0.31 5.91 -23.98
CA LEU A 362 1.29 4.91 -24.38
C LEU A 362 2.64 5.13 -23.70
N TYR A 363 3.12 6.39 -23.66
CA TYR A 363 4.30 6.80 -22.93
C TYR A 363 4.20 6.39 -21.45
N THR A 364 3.11 6.79 -20.80
CA THR A 364 2.92 6.54 -19.36
C THR A 364 2.86 5.04 -19.07
N LEU A 365 2.06 4.28 -19.82
CA LEU A 365 1.92 2.84 -19.62
C LEU A 365 3.24 2.11 -19.86
N PHE A 366 3.99 2.44 -20.92
CA PHE A 366 5.28 1.84 -21.21
C PHE A 366 6.26 2.02 -20.04
N PHE A 367 6.45 3.25 -19.56
CA PHE A 367 7.37 3.51 -18.46
C PHE A 367 6.87 2.99 -17.11
N VAL A 368 5.56 2.95 -16.89
CA VAL A 368 5.00 2.36 -15.66
C VAL A 368 5.20 0.85 -15.64
N VAL A 369 4.89 0.14 -16.74
CA VAL A 369 5.10 -1.32 -16.83
C VAL A 369 6.59 -1.68 -16.70
N LEU A 370 7.48 -0.90 -17.32
CA LEU A 370 8.92 -1.08 -17.15
C LEU A 370 9.35 -0.81 -15.70
N GLY A 371 8.79 0.21 -15.05
CA GLY A 371 9.02 0.50 -13.64
C GLY A 371 8.59 -0.65 -12.73
N TRP A 372 7.48 -1.33 -13.03
CA TRP A 372 7.06 -2.54 -12.30
C TRP A 372 7.98 -3.72 -12.58
N GLY A 373 8.55 -3.82 -13.78
CA GLY A 373 9.62 -4.77 -14.08
C GLY A 373 10.85 -4.57 -13.19
N LEU A 374 11.29 -3.32 -12.98
CA LEU A 374 12.37 -2.99 -12.03
C LEU A 374 11.99 -3.36 -10.60
N PHE A 375 10.76 -3.12 -10.21
CA PHE A 375 10.25 -3.42 -8.87
C PHE A 375 10.27 -4.91 -8.57
N THR A 376 9.85 -5.76 -9.52
CA THR A 376 9.82 -7.22 -9.36
C THR A 376 11.19 -7.89 -9.51
N ALA A 377 12.19 -7.21 -10.06
CA ALA A 377 13.52 -7.77 -10.28
C ALA A 377 14.27 -8.24 -9.02
N ASN A 378 13.71 -7.99 -7.83
CA ASN A 378 14.22 -8.51 -6.57
C ASN A 378 13.64 -9.87 -6.19
N GLN A 379 12.68 -10.39 -6.94
CA GLN A 379 12.09 -11.70 -6.65
C GLN A 379 13.03 -12.82 -7.06
N PRO A 380 13.08 -13.94 -6.33
CA PRO A 380 13.81 -15.12 -6.77
C PRO A 380 13.39 -15.54 -8.19
N GLY A 381 14.35 -15.83 -9.04
CA GLY A 381 14.10 -16.23 -10.43
C GLY A 381 13.98 -15.08 -11.44
N ALA A 382 14.01 -13.80 -11.00
CA ALA A 382 13.95 -12.64 -11.90
C ALA A 382 15.13 -11.66 -11.68
N PRO A 383 16.41 -12.04 -11.89
CA PRO A 383 17.53 -11.11 -11.79
C PRO A 383 17.37 -9.96 -12.80
N LEU A 384 17.65 -8.71 -12.34
CA LEU A 384 17.43 -7.50 -13.15
C LEU A 384 18.11 -7.56 -14.52
N GLY A 385 19.37 -7.99 -14.58
CA GLY A 385 20.11 -8.09 -15.85
C GLY A 385 19.44 -9.03 -16.83
N LEU A 386 19.02 -10.22 -16.37
CA LEU A 386 18.32 -11.19 -17.20
C LEU A 386 16.95 -10.67 -17.66
N LEU A 387 16.21 -10.00 -16.78
CA LEU A 387 14.91 -9.41 -17.11
C LEU A 387 15.08 -8.35 -18.21
N LEU A 388 16.01 -7.41 -18.06
CA LEU A 388 16.26 -6.38 -19.06
C LEU A 388 16.74 -6.98 -20.39
N GLN A 389 17.61 -8.00 -20.35
CA GLN A 389 18.02 -8.74 -21.55
C GLN A 389 16.82 -9.37 -22.26
N LYS A 390 15.92 -10.04 -21.52
CA LYS A 390 14.72 -10.67 -22.09
C LYS A 390 13.72 -9.67 -22.66
N LEU A 391 13.65 -8.48 -22.12
CA LEU A 391 12.74 -7.44 -22.59
C LEU A 391 13.25 -6.71 -23.83
N PHE A 392 14.57 -6.46 -23.94
CA PHE A 392 15.12 -5.56 -24.97
C PHE A 392 16.00 -6.25 -26.01
N VAL A 393 16.48 -7.47 -25.75
CA VAL A 393 17.21 -8.25 -26.74
C VAL A 393 16.29 -9.34 -27.28
N PRO A 394 15.90 -9.31 -28.56
CA PRO A 394 15.03 -10.32 -29.14
C PRO A 394 15.59 -11.73 -28.93
N GLN A 395 14.86 -12.55 -28.23
CA GLN A 395 15.24 -13.93 -27.92
C GLN A 395 14.08 -14.89 -28.18
N GLY A 396 14.41 -16.05 -28.79
CA GLY A 396 13.50 -17.18 -28.82
C GLY A 396 13.32 -17.82 -27.45
N GLY A 397 12.50 -18.85 -27.41
CA GLY A 397 12.18 -19.59 -26.18
C GLY A 397 10.73 -20.01 -26.16
N ILE A 398 10.18 -20.28 -24.95
CA ILE A 398 8.79 -20.66 -24.77
C ILE A 398 7.89 -19.53 -25.29
N SER A 399 6.96 -19.91 -26.20
CA SER A 399 6.10 -18.96 -26.90
C SER A 399 5.03 -18.34 -25.99
N ALA A 400 4.73 -17.06 -26.20
CA ALA A 400 3.64 -16.36 -25.53
C ALA A 400 2.24 -16.85 -25.94
N VAL A 401 2.10 -17.59 -27.06
CA VAL A 401 0.80 -18.00 -27.62
C VAL A 401 0.01 -18.86 -26.66
N TYR A 402 0.65 -19.84 -26.03
CA TYR A 402 -0.01 -20.70 -25.03
C TYR A 402 -0.52 -19.89 -23.84
N SER A 403 0.33 -19.03 -23.28
CA SER A 403 -0.06 -18.16 -22.15
C SER A 403 -1.14 -17.17 -22.53
N LEU A 404 -1.09 -16.61 -23.76
CA LEU A 404 -2.14 -15.70 -24.24
C LEU A 404 -3.48 -16.43 -24.43
N ARG A 405 -3.47 -17.68 -24.88
CA ARG A 405 -4.68 -18.51 -24.96
C ARG A 405 -5.31 -18.74 -23.58
N ASN A 406 -4.49 -19.03 -22.56
CA ASN A 406 -4.98 -19.37 -21.22
C ASN A 406 -5.35 -18.12 -20.39
N TYR A 407 -4.58 -17.05 -20.49
CA TYR A 407 -4.74 -15.85 -19.67
C TYR A 407 -5.31 -14.65 -20.43
N GLY A 408 -5.46 -14.73 -21.77
CA GLY A 408 -5.85 -13.57 -22.59
C GLY A 408 -7.17 -12.92 -22.19
N VAL A 409 -8.19 -13.73 -21.87
CA VAL A 409 -9.49 -13.22 -21.39
C VAL A 409 -9.33 -12.49 -20.05
N LEU A 410 -8.56 -13.06 -19.11
CA LEU A 410 -8.29 -12.44 -17.81
C LEU A 410 -7.50 -11.14 -17.94
N LEU A 411 -6.51 -11.11 -18.82
CA LEU A 411 -5.72 -9.90 -19.09
C LEU A 411 -6.59 -8.80 -19.72
N ALA A 412 -7.45 -9.16 -20.70
CA ALA A 412 -8.40 -8.23 -21.30
C ALA A 412 -9.39 -7.70 -20.26
N LEU A 413 -9.93 -8.57 -19.41
CA LEU A 413 -10.79 -8.17 -18.28
C LEU A 413 -10.06 -7.24 -17.31
N GLY A 414 -8.80 -7.55 -16.98
CA GLY A 414 -7.95 -6.69 -16.15
C GLY A 414 -7.75 -5.31 -16.77
N CYS A 415 -7.47 -5.22 -18.08
CA CYS A 415 -7.37 -3.94 -18.78
C CYS A 415 -8.68 -3.14 -18.72
N VAL A 416 -9.83 -3.78 -18.96
CA VAL A 416 -11.16 -3.16 -18.85
C VAL A 416 -11.42 -2.68 -17.42
N CYS A 417 -11.14 -3.51 -16.42
CA CYS A 417 -11.33 -3.18 -15.00
C CYS A 417 -10.38 -2.11 -14.48
N SER A 418 -9.28 -1.83 -15.19
CA SER A 418 -8.38 -0.70 -14.90
C SER A 418 -8.92 0.65 -15.42
N SER A 419 -10.06 0.65 -16.14
CA SER A 419 -10.71 1.84 -16.68
C SER A 419 -11.92 2.28 -15.84
N ALA A 420 -12.56 3.38 -16.25
CA ALA A 420 -13.78 3.89 -15.60
C ALA A 420 -15.05 3.07 -15.94
N LEU A 421 -14.97 2.08 -16.85
CA LEU A 421 -16.13 1.36 -17.33
C LEU A 421 -16.86 0.56 -16.23
N PRO A 422 -16.18 -0.22 -15.36
CA PRO A 422 -16.87 -0.97 -14.30
C PRO A 422 -17.62 -0.05 -13.33
N ARG A 423 -17.02 1.10 -12.97
CA ARG A 423 -17.66 2.10 -12.10
C ARG A 423 -18.93 2.66 -12.75
N ARG A 424 -18.87 3.05 -14.03
CA ARG A 424 -20.05 3.55 -14.77
C ARG A 424 -21.17 2.51 -14.89
N LEU A 425 -20.80 1.24 -15.09
CA LEU A 425 -21.76 0.15 -15.13
C LEU A 425 -22.41 -0.05 -13.77
N TRP A 426 -21.62 -0.04 -12.68
CA TRP A 426 -22.16 -0.14 -11.34
C TRP A 426 -23.09 1.01 -10.99
N ASP A 427 -22.72 2.26 -11.32
CA ASP A 427 -23.55 3.44 -11.11
C ASP A 427 -24.90 3.34 -11.85
N LYS A 428 -24.94 2.65 -13.01
CA LYS A 428 -26.16 2.40 -13.76
C LYS A 428 -26.99 1.27 -13.13
N ILE A 429 -26.35 0.16 -12.76
CA ILE A 429 -27.01 -1.01 -12.14
C ILE A 429 -27.58 -0.64 -10.77
N SER A 430 -26.86 0.14 -9.97
CA SER A 430 -27.23 0.50 -8.61
C SER A 430 -28.47 1.40 -8.50
N ARG A 431 -28.92 1.97 -9.63
CA ARG A 431 -30.22 2.69 -9.70
C ARG A 431 -31.42 1.77 -9.53
N ASN A 432 -31.28 0.50 -9.86
CA ASN A 432 -32.31 -0.51 -9.62
C ASN A 432 -31.91 -1.38 -8.44
N THR A 433 -32.65 -1.31 -7.34
CA THR A 433 -32.34 -2.02 -6.09
C THR A 433 -32.27 -3.54 -6.27
N VAL A 434 -33.14 -4.13 -7.08
CA VAL A 434 -33.16 -5.59 -7.33
C VAL A 434 -31.90 -5.99 -8.12
N ALA A 435 -31.59 -5.26 -9.21
CA ALA A 435 -30.41 -5.52 -10.01
C ALA A 435 -29.12 -5.34 -9.18
N LYS A 436 -29.08 -4.30 -8.35
CA LYS A 436 -27.98 -4.06 -7.40
C LYS A 436 -27.77 -5.24 -6.47
N LEU A 437 -28.84 -5.72 -5.80
CA LEU A 437 -28.76 -6.84 -4.86
C LEU A 437 -28.34 -8.13 -5.57
N LEU A 438 -28.90 -8.43 -6.74
CA LEU A 438 -28.54 -9.62 -7.51
C LEU A 438 -27.07 -9.63 -7.91
N VAL A 439 -26.57 -8.52 -8.50
CA VAL A 439 -25.17 -8.42 -8.93
C VAL A 439 -24.22 -8.45 -7.73
N PHE A 440 -24.55 -7.75 -6.65
CA PHE A 440 -23.76 -7.74 -5.43
C PHE A 440 -23.66 -9.14 -4.81
N THR A 441 -24.79 -9.84 -4.67
CA THR A 441 -24.83 -11.20 -4.10
C THR A 441 -24.08 -12.19 -4.99
N LEU A 442 -24.27 -12.12 -6.31
CA LEU A 442 -23.54 -12.97 -7.25
C LEU A 442 -22.02 -12.76 -7.14
N LEU A 443 -21.59 -11.48 -7.07
CA LEU A 443 -20.18 -11.14 -6.94
C LEU A 443 -19.60 -11.65 -5.61
N LEU A 444 -20.35 -11.50 -4.50
CA LEU A 444 -19.95 -12.00 -3.19
C LEU A 444 -19.81 -13.53 -3.20
N VAL A 445 -20.80 -14.26 -3.73
CA VAL A 445 -20.75 -15.73 -3.84
C VAL A 445 -19.56 -16.15 -4.68
N LEU A 446 -19.29 -15.48 -5.81
CA LEU A 446 -18.14 -15.77 -6.66
C LEU A 446 -16.82 -15.54 -5.89
N CYS A 447 -16.71 -14.43 -5.16
CA CYS A 447 -15.54 -14.16 -4.31
C CYS A 447 -15.33 -15.27 -3.26
N VAL A 448 -16.40 -15.70 -2.59
CA VAL A 448 -16.36 -16.79 -1.61
C VAL A 448 -15.88 -18.10 -2.25
N CYS A 449 -16.38 -18.45 -3.44
CA CYS A 449 -15.91 -19.62 -4.19
C CYS A 449 -14.40 -19.55 -4.46
N TYR A 450 -13.90 -18.40 -4.90
CA TYR A 450 -12.44 -18.21 -5.13
C TYR A 450 -11.65 -18.32 -3.82
N VAL A 451 -12.12 -17.72 -2.73
CA VAL A 451 -11.43 -17.79 -1.42
C VAL A 451 -11.39 -19.23 -0.89
N VAL A 452 -12.47 -19.99 -1.02
CA VAL A 452 -12.53 -21.39 -0.56
C VAL A 452 -11.68 -22.31 -1.46
N ALA A 453 -11.64 -22.04 -2.77
CA ALA A 453 -10.85 -22.82 -3.71
C ALA A 453 -9.34 -22.51 -3.60
N ALA A 454 -8.96 -21.35 -3.06
CA ALA A 454 -7.55 -20.96 -2.94
C ALA A 454 -6.83 -21.80 -1.86
N THR A 455 -5.74 -22.46 -2.23
CA THR A 455 -4.90 -23.23 -1.29
C THR A 455 -4.07 -22.33 -0.36
N ASN A 456 -3.77 -21.10 -0.78
CA ASN A 456 -2.99 -20.12 -0.02
C ASN A 456 -3.57 -18.72 -0.20
N ALA A 457 -3.96 -18.08 0.91
CA ALA A 457 -4.35 -16.68 0.93
C ALA A 457 -3.10 -15.82 1.07
N THR A 458 -2.60 -15.27 -0.04
CA THR A 458 -1.43 -14.38 -0.05
C THR A 458 -1.85 -12.94 -0.30
N ALA A 459 -1.16 -11.98 0.33
CA ALA A 459 -1.20 -10.58 -0.02
C ALA A 459 0.18 -10.20 -0.54
N LEU A 460 0.33 -10.02 -1.84
CA LEU A 460 1.60 -9.73 -2.50
C LEU A 460 2.26 -8.49 -1.87
N TYR A 461 1.48 -7.43 -1.68
CA TYR A 461 1.98 -6.16 -1.17
C TYR A 461 2.27 -6.17 0.35
N ALA A 462 1.79 -7.15 1.10
CA ALA A 462 2.13 -7.29 2.52
C ALA A 462 3.56 -7.83 2.76
N ASN A 463 4.22 -8.30 1.71
CA ASN A 463 5.59 -8.82 1.77
C ASN A 463 6.65 -7.72 1.51
N PHE A 464 6.25 -6.50 1.19
CA PHE A 464 7.11 -5.32 1.02
C PHE A 464 7.01 -4.37 2.25
#